data_208fa523dcc91760576d56edd2d1b369
#
_entry.id   208fa523dcc91760576d56edd2d1b369
#
_cell.length_a   1.000
_cell.length_b   1.000
_cell.length_c   1.000
_cell.angle_alpha   90.00
_cell.angle_beta   90.00
_cell.angle_gamma   90.00
#
_symmetry.space_group_name_H-M   'P 1'
#
loop_
_entity.id
_entity.type
_entity.pdbx_description
1 polymer ?
#
loop_
_entity_poly.entity_id
_entity_poly.type
_entity_poly.pdbx_seq_one_letter_code
_entity_poly.pdbx_strand_id
1 'polypeptide(L)'
;AFIQYAYASAKEAIEQSGIEIEPEADRIGIVMATALSGTSIIADTERAYSVDGKKRVSPRFLPKILGNLGAAQIAISYGIHGPSFTVSTACSSGGDAICVAAMLLNSGEADVMLVVSGESAHCPIIMSTLAQAKALSKNPDPLTACRPFDADRDGFVMGEGGGAIILETEEHARKRGAEILCSLAGYGNNTDGYH
;
A
#
# COMPACT_ATOMS: atom_id res chain seq x y z
N ALA A 1 -4.44 -3.33 10.76
CA ALA A 1 -5.30 -2.43 9.97
C ALA A 1 -4.79 -2.23 8.55
N PHE A 2 -3.46 -2.01 8.30
CA PHE A 2 -2.94 -1.77 6.94
C PHE A 2 -3.36 -2.83 5.90
N ILE A 3 -3.31 -4.13 6.25
CA ILE A 3 -3.80 -5.21 5.38
C ILE A 3 -5.30 -5.09 5.09
N GLN A 4 -6.09 -4.62 6.06
CA GLN A 4 -7.54 -4.46 5.87
C GLN A 4 -7.86 -3.34 4.89
N TYR A 5 -7.14 -2.21 4.97
CA TYR A 5 -7.26 -1.13 3.99
C TYR A 5 -6.83 -1.59 2.59
N ALA A 6 -5.68 -2.26 2.49
CA ALA A 6 -5.21 -2.83 1.24
C ALA A 6 -6.24 -3.81 0.64
N TYR A 7 -6.77 -4.71 1.45
CA TYR A 7 -7.76 -5.69 1.01
C TYR A 7 -9.07 -5.06 0.52
N ALA A 8 -9.58 -4.07 1.26
CA ALA A 8 -10.79 -3.36 0.87
C ALA A 8 -10.61 -2.63 -0.47
N SER A 9 -9.49 -1.92 -0.62
CA SER A 9 -9.17 -1.23 -1.88
C SER A 9 -8.97 -2.19 -3.05
N ALA A 10 -8.29 -3.33 -2.81
CA ALA A 10 -8.13 -4.38 -3.82
C ALA A 10 -9.48 -4.93 -4.29
N LYS A 11 -10.38 -5.20 -3.34
CA LYS A 11 -11.73 -5.66 -3.65
C LYS A 11 -12.48 -4.68 -4.54
N GLU A 12 -12.49 -3.40 -4.18
CA GLU A 12 -13.15 -2.36 -4.96
C GLU A 12 -12.57 -2.25 -6.38
N ALA A 13 -11.23 -2.28 -6.51
CA ALA A 13 -10.57 -2.21 -7.81
C ALA A 13 -10.88 -3.42 -8.71
N ILE A 14 -10.89 -4.63 -8.15
CA ILE A 14 -11.23 -5.86 -8.88
C ILE A 14 -12.70 -5.80 -9.33
N GLU A 15 -13.63 -5.43 -8.43
CA GLU A 15 -15.05 -5.31 -8.76
C GLU A 15 -15.30 -4.24 -9.83
N GLN A 16 -14.66 -3.06 -9.70
CA GLN A 16 -14.81 -1.97 -10.66
C GLN A 16 -14.25 -2.31 -12.04
N SER A 17 -13.13 -3.02 -12.11
CA SER A 17 -12.50 -3.37 -13.38
C SER A 17 -13.22 -4.48 -14.14
N GLY A 18 -14.04 -5.26 -13.46
CA GLY A 18 -14.71 -6.43 -14.03
C GLY A 18 -13.76 -7.53 -14.48
N ILE A 19 -12.53 -7.57 -13.94
CA ILE A 19 -11.55 -8.60 -14.31
C ILE A 19 -11.94 -9.95 -13.73
N GLU A 20 -11.89 -10.99 -14.56
CA GLU A 20 -12.03 -12.38 -14.15
C GLU A 20 -10.64 -12.97 -13.89
N ILE A 21 -10.38 -13.39 -12.66
CA ILE A 21 -9.03 -13.80 -12.24
C ILE A 21 -8.74 -15.27 -12.59
N GLU A 22 -9.69 -16.17 -12.35
CA GLU A 22 -9.47 -17.62 -12.44
C GLU A 22 -8.91 -18.11 -13.79
N PRO A 23 -9.38 -17.62 -14.96
CA PRO A 23 -8.87 -18.11 -16.25
C PRO A 23 -7.40 -17.76 -16.50
N GLU A 24 -6.89 -16.70 -15.88
CA GLU A 24 -5.57 -16.13 -16.18
C GLU A 24 -4.73 -15.89 -14.90
N ALA A 25 -5.01 -16.65 -13.82
CA ALA A 25 -4.44 -16.48 -12.49
C ALA A 25 -2.90 -16.40 -12.46
N ASP A 26 -2.23 -17.17 -13.30
CA ASP A 26 -0.76 -17.20 -13.39
C ASP A 26 -0.18 -15.96 -14.10
N ARG A 27 -1.01 -15.20 -14.83
CA ARG A 27 -0.64 -13.99 -15.55
C ARG A 27 -1.05 -12.70 -14.80
N ILE A 28 -1.70 -12.84 -13.66
CA ILE A 28 -2.13 -11.72 -12.80
C ILE A 28 -1.24 -11.65 -11.57
N GLY A 29 -0.54 -10.53 -11.39
CA GLY A 29 0.35 -10.32 -10.27
C GLY A 29 -0.14 -9.23 -9.31
N ILE A 30 0.56 -9.07 -8.19
CA ILE A 30 0.28 -8.05 -7.15
C ILE A 30 1.58 -7.34 -6.78
N VAL A 31 1.55 -6.01 -6.74
CA VAL A 31 2.57 -5.21 -6.06
C VAL A 31 1.89 -4.43 -4.94
N MET A 32 2.28 -4.74 -3.71
CA MET A 32 1.80 -4.00 -2.53
C MET A 32 2.77 -2.91 -2.14
N ALA A 33 2.24 -1.76 -1.74
CA ALA A 33 2.98 -0.63 -1.19
C ALA A 33 2.61 -0.41 0.28
N THR A 34 3.61 -0.29 1.14
CA THR A 34 3.43 0.10 2.54
C THR A 34 4.74 0.67 3.08
N ALA A 35 4.67 1.72 3.88
CA ALA A 35 5.87 2.34 4.48
C ALA A 35 6.19 1.73 5.84
N LEU A 36 5.19 1.63 6.70
CA LEU A 36 5.35 1.26 8.12
C LEU A 36 4.74 -0.09 8.47
N SER A 37 4.00 -0.70 7.54
CA SER A 37 3.40 -2.04 7.71
C SER A 37 2.67 -2.20 9.06
N GLY A 38 3.03 -3.22 9.84
CA GLY A 38 2.43 -3.55 11.13
C GLY A 38 3.02 -2.83 12.34
N THR A 39 3.68 -1.68 12.18
CA THR A 39 4.37 -0.97 13.27
C THR A 39 3.48 -0.71 14.49
N SER A 40 2.23 -0.30 14.29
CA SER A 40 1.28 -0.09 15.40
C SER A 40 1.03 -1.39 16.18
N ILE A 41 0.92 -2.51 15.49
CA ILE A 41 0.72 -3.83 16.12
C ILE A 41 1.97 -4.26 16.89
N ILE A 42 3.16 -3.95 16.37
CA ILE A 42 4.43 -4.20 17.06
C ILE A 42 4.47 -3.39 18.36
N ALA A 43 4.20 -2.08 18.28
CA ALA A 43 4.23 -1.20 19.43
C ALA A 43 3.24 -1.63 20.53
N ASP A 44 2.00 -1.96 20.17
CA ASP A 44 0.98 -2.41 21.10
C ASP A 44 1.32 -3.78 21.72
N THR A 45 1.85 -4.70 20.90
CA THR A 45 2.25 -6.04 21.38
C THR A 45 3.44 -5.94 22.32
N GLU A 46 4.44 -5.14 21.98
CA GLU A 46 5.62 -4.93 22.84
C GLU A 46 5.22 -4.28 24.17
N ARG A 47 4.37 -3.27 24.16
CA ARG A 47 3.83 -2.69 25.38
C ARG A 47 3.11 -3.72 26.26
N ALA A 48 2.22 -4.50 25.64
CA ALA A 48 1.48 -5.54 26.36
C ALA A 48 2.42 -6.60 26.96
N TYR A 49 3.48 -6.98 26.25
CA TYR A 49 4.47 -7.96 26.68
C TYR A 49 5.38 -7.42 27.81
N SER A 50 5.97 -6.24 27.59
CA SER A 50 7.01 -5.69 28.47
C SER A 50 6.45 -4.90 29.65
N VAL A 51 5.37 -4.14 29.45
CA VAL A 51 4.79 -3.24 30.47
C VAL A 51 3.62 -3.91 31.19
N ASP A 52 2.64 -4.43 30.45
CA ASP A 52 1.41 -4.98 31.04
C ASP A 52 1.57 -6.44 31.52
N GLY A 53 2.75 -7.03 31.38
CA GLY A 53 3.09 -8.39 31.86
C GLY A 53 2.43 -9.53 31.09
N LYS A 54 1.87 -9.31 29.92
CA LYS A 54 1.29 -10.34 29.05
C LYS A 54 2.39 -11.12 28.35
N LYS A 55 2.80 -12.26 28.92
CA LYS A 55 3.91 -13.08 28.41
C LYS A 55 3.56 -14.01 27.24
N ARG A 56 2.36 -13.90 26.67
CA ARG A 56 1.95 -14.68 25.51
C ARG A 56 1.67 -13.76 24.31
N VAL A 57 2.40 -13.99 23.23
CA VAL A 57 2.18 -13.34 21.95
C VAL A 57 1.37 -14.26 21.05
N SER A 58 0.41 -13.71 20.32
CA SER A 58 -0.43 -14.48 19.38
C SER A 58 0.44 -15.14 18.31
N PRO A 59 0.22 -16.40 17.93
CA PRO A 59 0.90 -17.02 16.78
C PRO A 59 0.57 -16.31 15.45
N ARG A 60 -0.49 -15.51 15.43
CA ARG A 60 -0.85 -14.67 14.28
C ARG A 60 -0.14 -13.31 14.29
N PHE A 61 0.82 -13.09 15.19
CA PHE A 61 1.54 -11.81 15.27
C PHE A 61 2.32 -11.54 13.98
N LEU A 62 3.17 -12.47 13.54
CA LEU A 62 3.96 -12.31 12.32
C LEU A 62 3.10 -12.07 11.07
N PRO A 63 2.04 -12.87 10.82
CA PRO A 63 1.12 -12.58 9.70
C PRO A 63 0.47 -11.19 9.71
N LYS A 64 0.41 -10.53 10.85
CA LYS A 64 -0.20 -9.20 10.97
C LYS A 64 0.77 -8.05 10.76
N ILE A 65 2.09 -8.30 10.86
CA ILE A 65 3.10 -7.24 10.85
C ILE A 65 3.96 -7.23 9.59
N LEU A 66 4.12 -8.37 8.93
CA LEU A 66 4.96 -8.47 7.73
C LEU A 66 4.29 -7.79 6.54
N GLY A 67 5.02 -6.88 5.88
CA GLY A 67 4.50 -6.08 4.78
C GLY A 67 3.99 -6.90 3.59
N ASN A 68 4.67 -8.01 3.27
CA ASN A 68 4.29 -8.88 2.16
C ASN A 68 2.99 -9.68 2.40
N LEU A 69 2.52 -9.75 3.64
CA LEU A 69 1.31 -10.51 3.96
C LEU A 69 0.03 -9.85 3.48
N GLY A 70 0.06 -8.54 3.17
CA GLY A 70 -1.06 -7.88 2.51
C GLY A 70 -1.30 -8.43 1.10
N ALA A 71 -0.25 -8.45 0.28
CA ALA A 71 -0.31 -9.06 -1.05
C ALA A 71 -0.69 -10.54 -0.98
N ALA A 72 -0.07 -11.30 -0.06
CA ALA A 72 -0.35 -12.73 0.11
C ALA A 72 -1.81 -13.01 0.50
N GLN A 73 -2.42 -12.21 1.38
CA GLN A 73 -3.83 -12.39 1.76
C GLN A 73 -4.77 -12.11 0.58
N ILE A 74 -4.48 -11.10 -0.23
CA ILE A 74 -5.24 -10.80 -1.45
C ILE A 74 -5.08 -11.94 -2.45
N ALA A 75 -3.84 -12.39 -2.70
CA ALA A 75 -3.56 -13.50 -3.61
C ALA A 75 -4.32 -14.78 -3.23
N ILE A 76 -4.29 -15.17 -1.95
CA ILE A 76 -5.03 -16.33 -1.44
C ILE A 76 -6.55 -16.18 -1.65
N SER A 77 -7.08 -14.98 -1.38
CA SER A 77 -8.52 -14.75 -1.44
C SER A 77 -9.10 -14.76 -2.85
N TYR A 78 -8.29 -14.36 -3.83
CA TYR A 78 -8.70 -14.26 -5.23
C TYR A 78 -8.08 -15.31 -6.15
N GLY A 79 -7.20 -16.16 -5.64
CA GLY A 79 -6.52 -17.18 -6.45
C GLY A 79 -5.52 -16.59 -7.45
N ILE A 80 -4.81 -15.53 -7.08
CA ILE A 80 -3.78 -14.91 -7.92
C ILE A 80 -2.47 -15.65 -7.75
N HIS A 81 -1.83 -16.05 -8.83
CA HIS A 81 -0.63 -16.89 -8.84
C HIS A 81 0.57 -16.25 -9.53
N GLY A 82 0.40 -15.11 -10.19
CA GLY A 82 1.50 -14.39 -10.85
C GLY A 82 2.47 -13.71 -9.87
N PRO A 83 3.38 -12.86 -10.36
CA PRO A 83 4.40 -12.20 -9.54
C PRO A 83 3.80 -11.44 -8.36
N SER A 84 4.41 -11.59 -7.16
CA SER A 84 3.93 -10.91 -5.94
C SER A 84 5.09 -10.29 -5.19
N PHE A 85 5.03 -8.96 -5.01
CA PHE A 85 6.07 -8.16 -4.35
C PHE A 85 5.47 -7.16 -3.37
N THR A 86 6.33 -6.68 -2.47
CA THR A 86 6.02 -5.50 -1.64
C THR A 86 7.14 -4.50 -1.78
N VAL A 87 6.77 -3.27 -2.08
CA VAL A 87 7.66 -2.11 -2.20
C VAL A 87 7.52 -1.25 -0.97
N SER A 88 8.63 -0.86 -0.39
CA SER A 88 8.70 0.03 0.77
C SER A 88 9.79 1.08 0.55
N THR A 89 9.38 2.25 0.12
CA THR A 89 10.21 3.43 -0.14
C THR A 89 9.61 4.67 0.53
N ALA A 90 9.15 4.48 1.78
CA ALA A 90 8.45 5.50 2.56
C ALA A 90 7.25 6.10 1.80
N CYS A 91 7.16 7.42 1.70
CA CYS A 91 6.03 8.12 1.07
C CYS A 91 5.93 7.85 -0.44
N SER A 92 7.00 7.42 -1.11
CA SER A 92 7.01 7.10 -2.54
C SER A 92 6.59 5.66 -2.86
N SER A 93 6.36 4.81 -1.85
CA SER A 93 6.06 3.38 -2.04
C SER A 93 4.95 3.12 -3.07
N GLY A 94 3.89 3.92 -3.07
CA GLY A 94 2.79 3.78 -4.03
C GLY A 94 3.23 4.05 -5.48
N GLY A 95 3.98 5.11 -5.71
CA GLY A 95 4.55 5.44 -7.01
C GLY A 95 5.53 4.38 -7.51
N ASP A 96 6.41 3.92 -6.61
CA ASP A 96 7.39 2.89 -6.94
C ASP A 96 6.74 1.53 -7.21
N ALA A 97 5.63 1.21 -6.53
CA ALA A 97 4.85 0.02 -6.82
C ALA A 97 4.24 0.05 -8.23
N ILE A 98 3.79 1.22 -8.69
CA ILE A 98 3.35 1.43 -10.08
C ILE A 98 4.51 1.21 -11.05
N CYS A 99 5.70 1.73 -10.74
CA CYS A 99 6.90 1.52 -11.55
C CYS A 99 7.25 0.03 -11.67
N VAL A 100 7.26 -0.70 -10.55
CA VAL A 100 7.54 -2.14 -10.53
C VAL A 100 6.50 -2.92 -11.32
N ALA A 101 5.22 -2.61 -11.16
CA ALA A 101 4.15 -3.23 -11.93
C ALA A 101 4.31 -2.99 -13.44
N ALA A 102 4.62 -1.75 -13.84
CA ALA A 102 4.87 -1.42 -15.23
C ALA A 102 6.09 -2.16 -15.81
N MET A 103 7.16 -2.35 -15.03
CA MET A 103 8.32 -3.15 -15.44
C MET A 103 7.92 -4.61 -15.71
N LEU A 104 7.11 -5.22 -14.83
CA LEU A 104 6.66 -6.60 -14.96
C LEU A 104 5.74 -6.79 -16.16
N LEU A 105 4.84 -5.85 -16.43
CA LEU A 105 4.01 -5.85 -17.64
C LEU A 105 4.87 -5.71 -18.92
N ASN A 106 5.80 -4.76 -18.93
CA ASN A 106 6.66 -4.50 -20.07
C ASN A 106 7.65 -5.64 -20.36
N SER A 107 8.06 -6.40 -19.33
CA SER A 107 8.92 -7.59 -19.50
C SER A 107 8.14 -8.86 -19.90
N GLY A 108 6.80 -8.79 -19.91
CA GLY A 108 5.96 -9.94 -20.22
C GLY A 108 5.85 -10.98 -19.09
N GLU A 109 6.25 -10.64 -17.88
CA GLU A 109 6.11 -11.51 -16.71
C GLU A 109 4.65 -11.62 -16.24
N ALA A 110 3.83 -10.60 -16.52
CA ALA A 110 2.42 -10.57 -16.26
C ALA A 110 1.68 -9.83 -17.38
N ASP A 111 0.38 -10.05 -17.48
CA ASP A 111 -0.53 -9.30 -18.35
C ASP A 111 -1.37 -8.30 -17.57
N VAL A 112 -1.55 -8.57 -16.27
CA VAL A 112 -2.28 -7.74 -15.33
C VAL A 112 -1.51 -7.64 -14.02
N MET A 113 -1.45 -6.42 -13.46
CA MET A 113 -0.86 -6.17 -12.15
C MET A 113 -1.85 -5.40 -11.28
N LEU A 114 -2.22 -5.98 -10.15
CA LEU A 114 -2.92 -5.29 -9.08
C LEU A 114 -1.88 -4.52 -8.24
N VAL A 115 -1.89 -3.20 -8.34
CA VAL A 115 -1.08 -2.34 -7.48
C VAL A 115 -1.97 -1.89 -6.32
N VAL A 116 -1.58 -2.24 -5.10
CA VAL A 116 -2.39 -1.98 -3.91
C VAL A 116 -1.55 -1.36 -2.82
N SER A 117 -2.12 -0.44 -2.08
CA SER A 117 -1.48 0.14 -0.90
C SER A 117 -2.39 0.07 0.32
N GLY A 118 -1.76 0.06 1.48
CA GLY A 118 -2.46 0.18 2.75
C GLY A 118 -1.51 0.66 3.83
N GLU A 119 -1.94 1.65 4.61
CA GLU A 119 -1.16 2.19 5.71
C GLU A 119 -2.03 2.47 6.93
N SER A 120 -1.51 2.11 8.10
CA SER A 120 -2.17 2.33 9.39
C SER A 120 -1.10 2.36 10.48
N ALA A 121 -0.57 3.55 10.74
CA ALA A 121 0.56 3.73 11.64
C ALA A 121 0.27 4.74 12.78
N HIS A 122 -1.00 4.98 13.11
CA HIS A 122 -1.39 5.79 14.26
C HIS A 122 -1.04 5.09 15.58
N CYS A 123 0.19 5.27 16.04
CA CYS A 123 0.61 4.82 17.37
C CYS A 123 1.48 5.90 18.04
N PRO A 124 1.56 5.91 19.38
CA PRO A 124 2.22 6.99 20.12
C PRO A 124 3.66 7.23 19.71
N ILE A 125 4.43 6.18 19.42
CA ILE A 125 5.84 6.32 19.04
C ILE A 125 6.01 7.00 17.68
N ILE A 126 5.19 6.65 16.69
CA ILE A 126 5.26 7.27 15.35
C ILE A 126 4.78 8.72 15.43
N MET A 127 3.66 8.98 16.11
CA MET A 127 3.15 10.34 16.30
C MET A 127 4.18 11.23 17.03
N SER A 128 4.79 10.72 18.09
CA SER A 128 5.84 11.45 18.82
C SER A 128 7.06 11.74 17.95
N THR A 129 7.52 10.77 17.16
CA THR A 129 8.66 10.95 16.26
C THR A 129 8.38 12.02 15.21
N LEU A 130 7.22 11.98 14.56
CA LEU A 130 6.82 12.98 13.56
C LEU A 130 6.65 14.38 14.17
N ALA A 131 6.12 14.47 15.40
CA ALA A 131 6.02 15.72 16.12
C ALA A 131 7.40 16.32 16.46
N GLN A 132 8.36 15.47 16.92
CA GLN A 132 9.74 15.89 17.20
C GLN A 132 10.46 16.32 15.92
N ALA A 133 10.20 15.66 14.80
CA ALA A 133 10.70 16.03 13.48
C ALA A 133 10.05 17.33 12.93
N LYS A 134 9.08 17.89 13.63
CA LYS A 134 8.29 19.07 13.22
C LYS A 134 7.57 18.86 11.88
N ALA A 135 7.18 17.64 11.58
CA ALA A 135 6.50 17.27 10.35
C ALA A 135 4.96 17.44 10.45
N LEU A 136 4.42 17.39 11.66
CA LEU A 136 2.98 17.52 11.89
C LEU A 136 2.55 18.99 12.02
N SER A 137 1.36 19.30 11.48
CA SER A 137 0.71 20.59 11.68
C SER A 137 0.46 20.83 13.17
N LYS A 138 0.63 22.09 13.59
CA LYS A 138 0.32 22.58 14.94
C LYS A 138 -0.99 23.35 14.98
N ASN A 139 -1.68 23.46 13.87
CA ASN A 139 -2.97 24.12 13.78
C ASN A 139 -4.00 23.31 14.60
N PRO A 140 -4.62 23.90 15.65
CA PRO A 140 -5.59 23.21 16.50
C PRO A 140 -6.95 23.00 15.82
N ASP A 141 -7.24 23.69 14.72
CA ASP A 141 -8.49 23.57 13.99
C ASP A 141 -8.43 22.38 13.01
N PRO A 142 -9.19 21.30 13.25
CA PRO A 142 -9.18 20.12 12.39
C PRO A 142 -9.68 20.38 10.97
N LEU A 143 -10.47 21.44 10.76
CA LEU A 143 -11.02 21.78 9.43
C LEU A 143 -10.01 22.47 8.53
N THR A 144 -8.98 23.10 9.12
CA THR A 144 -7.97 23.87 8.39
C THR A 144 -6.53 23.38 8.61
N ALA A 145 -6.34 22.36 9.44
CA ALA A 145 -5.01 21.80 9.72
C ALA A 145 -4.39 21.11 8.49
N CYS A 146 -5.18 20.33 7.74
CA CYS A 146 -4.74 19.70 6.50
C CYS A 146 -5.03 20.65 5.32
N ARG A 147 -3.98 21.32 4.84
CA ARG A 147 -4.09 22.32 3.76
C ARG A 147 -2.92 22.23 2.78
N PRO A 148 -2.86 21.15 1.98
CA PRO A 148 -1.80 20.94 1.00
C PRO A 148 -1.71 22.14 0.03
N PHE A 149 -0.48 22.53 -0.31
CA PHE A 149 -0.16 23.65 -1.20
C PHE A 149 -0.54 25.05 -0.71
N ASP A 150 -1.23 25.19 0.43
CA ASP A 150 -1.55 26.48 1.02
C ASP A 150 -0.27 27.23 1.45
N ALA A 151 -0.28 28.57 1.35
CA ALA A 151 0.85 29.42 1.74
C ALA A 151 1.15 29.29 3.24
N ASP A 152 0.12 29.12 4.08
CA ASP A 152 0.20 29.07 5.53
C ASP A 152 0.27 27.64 6.08
N ARG A 153 0.53 26.64 5.24
CA ARG A 153 0.69 25.25 5.70
C ARG A 153 1.90 25.14 6.64
N ASP A 154 1.73 24.36 7.71
CA ASP A 154 2.72 24.23 8.78
C ASP A 154 3.12 22.78 9.11
N GLY A 155 2.69 21.84 8.28
CA GLY A 155 2.91 20.42 8.44
C GLY A 155 1.76 19.61 7.88
N PHE A 156 1.80 18.30 8.05
CA PHE A 156 0.71 17.42 7.61
C PHE A 156 -0.12 16.89 8.81
N VAL A 157 -1.29 16.36 8.49
CA VAL A 157 -2.11 15.59 9.43
C VAL A 157 -2.00 14.13 9.03
N MET A 158 -1.59 13.28 9.96
CA MET A 158 -1.42 11.85 9.69
C MET A 158 -2.76 11.19 9.44
N GLY A 159 -2.86 10.43 8.34
CA GLY A 159 -4.04 9.67 7.97
C GLY A 159 -3.78 8.16 7.97
N GLU A 160 -4.84 7.39 7.83
CA GLU A 160 -4.82 5.95 7.57
C GLU A 160 -5.71 5.67 6.36
N GLY A 161 -5.36 4.67 5.58
CA GLY A 161 -6.16 4.33 4.42
C GLY A 161 -5.49 3.34 3.49
N GLY A 162 -6.11 3.14 2.33
CA GLY A 162 -5.60 2.32 1.25
C GLY A 162 -6.10 2.81 -0.11
N GLY A 163 -5.47 2.32 -1.14
CA GLY A 163 -5.85 2.54 -2.52
C GLY A 163 -5.39 1.39 -3.39
N ALA A 164 -6.07 1.17 -4.51
CA ALA A 164 -5.66 0.16 -5.47
C ALA A 164 -5.98 0.60 -6.89
N ILE A 165 -5.15 0.16 -7.83
CA ILE A 165 -5.37 0.28 -9.27
C ILE A 165 -5.04 -1.04 -9.95
N ILE A 166 -5.68 -1.28 -11.09
CA ILE A 166 -5.33 -2.39 -11.98
C ILE A 166 -4.61 -1.80 -13.19
N LEU A 167 -3.39 -2.27 -13.41
CA LEU A 167 -2.63 -2.01 -14.62
C LEU A 167 -2.67 -3.25 -15.50
N GLU A 168 -2.87 -3.05 -16.79
CA GLU A 168 -2.94 -4.11 -17.79
C GLU A 168 -2.11 -3.73 -19.00
N THR A 169 -1.65 -4.72 -19.74
CA THR A 169 -1.20 -4.46 -21.10
C THR A 169 -2.40 -4.00 -21.94
N GLU A 170 -2.17 -3.06 -22.87
CA GLU A 170 -3.27 -2.56 -23.74
C GLU A 170 -3.90 -3.72 -24.55
N GLU A 171 -3.09 -4.68 -24.97
CA GLU A 171 -3.57 -5.85 -25.71
C GLU A 171 -4.55 -6.66 -24.86
N HIS A 172 -4.21 -6.95 -23.61
CA HIS A 172 -5.06 -7.68 -22.68
C HIS A 172 -6.38 -6.94 -22.40
N ALA A 173 -6.30 -5.64 -22.06
CA ALA A 173 -7.46 -4.81 -21.79
C ALA A 173 -8.43 -4.77 -22.99
N ARG A 174 -7.92 -4.59 -24.21
CA ARG A 174 -8.73 -4.59 -25.42
C ARG A 174 -9.36 -5.96 -25.71
N LYS A 175 -8.62 -7.04 -25.52
CA LYS A 175 -9.09 -8.42 -25.75
C LYS A 175 -10.29 -8.77 -24.86
N ARG A 176 -10.29 -8.36 -23.59
CA ARG A 176 -11.40 -8.59 -22.67
C ARG A 176 -12.50 -7.51 -22.74
N GLY A 177 -12.34 -6.48 -23.57
CA GLY A 177 -13.30 -5.39 -23.71
C GLY A 177 -13.36 -4.46 -22.51
N ALA A 178 -12.24 -4.27 -21.80
CA ALA A 178 -12.16 -3.41 -20.64
C ALA A 178 -12.39 -1.93 -20.99
N GLU A 179 -13.00 -1.18 -20.08
CA GLU A 179 -12.97 0.26 -20.12
C GLU A 179 -11.58 0.77 -19.68
N ILE A 180 -10.84 1.33 -20.62
CA ILE A 180 -9.51 1.92 -20.35
C ILE A 180 -9.70 3.34 -19.86
N LEU A 181 -9.46 3.59 -18.57
CA LEU A 181 -9.61 4.90 -17.95
C LEU A 181 -8.51 5.87 -18.38
N CYS A 182 -7.26 5.39 -18.47
CA CYS A 182 -6.10 6.15 -18.93
C CYS A 182 -4.96 5.20 -19.30
N SER A 183 -3.92 5.75 -19.93
CA SER A 183 -2.67 5.03 -20.23
C SER A 183 -1.54 5.56 -19.35
N LEU A 184 -0.72 4.65 -18.81
CA LEU A 184 0.54 5.01 -18.15
C LEU A 184 1.59 5.29 -19.24
N ALA A 185 1.81 6.57 -19.53
CA ALA A 185 2.68 7.01 -20.62
C ALA A 185 4.18 6.86 -20.31
N GLY A 186 4.55 6.76 -19.03
CA GLY A 186 5.93 6.61 -18.62
C GLY A 186 6.07 6.68 -17.09
N TYR A 187 7.24 6.31 -16.61
CA TYR A 187 7.59 6.37 -15.19
C TYR A 187 9.08 6.66 -15.04
N GLY A 188 9.49 7.08 -13.85
CA GLY A 188 10.89 7.29 -13.49
C GLY A 188 11.09 7.16 -11.99
N ASN A 189 12.25 6.67 -11.61
CA ASN A 189 12.67 6.55 -10.22
C ASN A 189 14.14 7.00 -10.12
N ASN A 190 14.45 7.78 -9.10
CA ASN A 190 15.80 8.20 -8.81
C ASN A 190 16.02 8.37 -7.30
N THR A 191 17.26 8.60 -6.91
CA THR A 191 17.68 8.85 -5.53
C THR A 191 18.43 10.16 -5.46
N ASP A 192 18.10 11.03 -4.50
CA ASP A 192 18.81 12.29 -4.30
C ASP A 192 20.28 12.10 -3.92
N GLY A 193 20.58 11.01 -3.18
CA GLY A 193 21.95 10.73 -2.71
C GLY A 193 22.50 11.78 -1.74
N TYR A 194 21.62 12.55 -1.11
CA TYR A 194 21.99 13.70 -0.29
C TYR A 194 21.94 13.40 1.22
N HIS A 195 20.88 12.81 1.73
CA HIS A 195 20.71 12.44 3.16
C HIS A 195 19.66 11.33 3.34
#